data_5edefd7568b766559bd35662597e30e7
#
_entry.id   5edefd7568b766559bd35662597e30e7
#
_cell.length_a   1.000
_cell.length_b   1.000
_cell.length_c   1.000
_cell.angle_alpha   90.00
_cell.angle_beta   90.00
_cell.angle_gamma   90.00
#
_symmetry.space_group_name_H-M   'P 1'
#
loop_
_entity.id
_entity.type
_entity.pdbx_description
1 polymer ?
#
loop_
_entity_poly.entity_id
_entity_poly.type
_entity_poly.pdbx_seq_one_letter_code
_entity_poly.pdbx_strand_id
1 'polypeptide(L)'
;MKPMLKHSVLTLALAAMATLALAQGLPPGPKVTVSAVTQVAPTVPQYTRVDVPLLRDGAVKASGGRVEFNLKSWPEMNVQGPEVIRLVRSGQVDLAAAPLTTVSGDVPILDGIDLSGLNPELDQAHKVADAVLPIANKELERLGVKLIATYPFPAQVFFCKKPIAGLSDLKGLKVRTNGPAQGDLMNAFGAQPTAIAFGEVYTALERGTVDCAITGTGSGNGVKWYEVTGTLYTLATSWSVSGYFVNLAWWNKLDPQVRNFIEAQMKQVQDAQWKLGAEVSQDGIDCNIGNAAACKIHTLVKTKPMNQVKATDADKARLRDALSKVVLPNWVKRCGARCGEIYNDVIAPISGVKYSGG
;
A
#
# COMPACT_ATOMS: atom_id res chain seq x y z
N MET A 1 21.94 -28.01 55.42
CA MET A 1 20.91 -28.38 54.44
C MET A 1 19.67 -27.63 54.75
N LYS A 2 19.28 -26.64 53.95
CA LYS A 2 18.03 -25.90 54.04
C LYS A 2 17.49 -25.61 52.64
N PRO A 3 16.23 -25.54 52.37
CA PRO A 3 15.60 -25.79 51.10
C PRO A 3 15.49 -24.53 50.22
N MET A 4 16.05 -24.63 49.03
CA MET A 4 15.76 -23.70 47.92
C MET A 4 14.70 -24.35 47.03
N LEU A 5 13.45 -24.17 47.35
CA LEU A 5 12.36 -24.61 46.41
C LEU A 5 11.03 -23.92 46.76
N LYS A 6 10.91 -22.60 46.53
CA LYS A 6 9.60 -21.92 46.60
C LYS A 6 9.42 -20.72 45.66
N HIS A 7 10.39 -20.35 44.82
CA HIS A 7 10.26 -19.16 43.96
C HIS A 7 9.96 -19.43 42.47
N SER A 8 10.02 -20.70 42.03
CA SER A 8 9.84 -21.02 40.59
C SER A 8 8.39 -21.29 40.18
N VAL A 9 7.46 -21.45 41.10
CA VAL A 9 6.06 -21.77 40.76
C VAL A 9 5.22 -20.52 40.52
N LEU A 10 5.58 -19.39 41.12
CA LEU A 10 4.79 -18.15 40.98
C LEU A 10 4.99 -17.43 39.65
N THR A 11 6.16 -17.57 39.06
CA THR A 11 6.49 -16.93 37.75
C THR A 11 5.87 -17.67 36.56
N LEU A 12 5.68 -18.99 36.63
CA LEU A 12 4.97 -19.75 35.58
C LEU A 12 3.48 -19.48 35.54
N ALA A 13 2.87 -19.22 36.70
CA ALA A 13 1.42 -18.96 36.80
C ALA A 13 1.04 -17.58 36.17
N LEU A 14 1.88 -16.57 36.32
CA LEU A 14 1.63 -15.25 35.68
C LEU A 14 1.79 -15.27 34.15
N ALA A 15 2.77 -16.05 33.63
CA ALA A 15 2.95 -16.19 32.19
C ALA A 15 1.79 -16.99 31.52
N ALA A 16 1.25 -17.99 32.22
CA ALA A 16 0.10 -18.76 31.74
C ALA A 16 -1.21 -17.95 31.74
N MET A 17 -1.39 -16.99 32.66
CA MET A 17 -2.55 -16.11 32.63
C MET A 17 -2.53 -15.07 31.52
N ALA A 18 -1.35 -14.61 31.10
CA ALA A 18 -1.22 -13.66 29.99
C ALA A 18 -1.54 -14.31 28.62
N THR A 19 -1.25 -15.61 28.45
CA THR A 19 -1.55 -16.33 27.20
C THR A 19 -3.01 -16.80 27.10
N LEU A 20 -3.71 -16.96 28.21
CA LEU A 20 -5.14 -17.29 28.24
C LEU A 20 -6.04 -16.06 27.98
N ALA A 21 -5.55 -14.85 28.21
CA ALA A 21 -6.30 -13.61 27.94
C ALA A 21 -6.51 -13.31 26.46
N LEU A 22 -5.68 -13.90 25.57
CA LEU A 22 -5.81 -13.75 24.11
C LEU A 22 -6.80 -14.73 23.47
N ALA A 23 -7.25 -15.74 24.20
CA ALA A 23 -8.22 -16.74 23.73
C ALA A 23 -9.68 -16.42 24.13
N GLN A 24 -9.89 -15.46 25.02
CA GLN A 24 -11.22 -14.99 25.38
C GLN A 24 -11.52 -13.70 24.65
N GLY A 25 -12.62 -13.67 23.87
CA GLY A 25 -13.08 -12.46 23.18
C GLY A 25 -13.17 -11.25 24.11
N LEU A 26 -13.42 -10.08 23.57
CA LEU A 26 -13.61 -8.88 24.38
C LEU A 26 -14.66 -9.13 25.49
N PRO A 27 -14.46 -8.59 26.71
CA PRO A 27 -15.48 -8.65 27.74
C PRO A 27 -16.82 -8.12 27.25
N PRO A 28 -17.97 -8.57 27.81
CA PRO A 28 -19.27 -8.03 27.42
C PRO A 28 -19.32 -6.51 27.52
N GLY A 29 -19.94 -5.87 26.53
CA GLY A 29 -20.05 -4.42 26.47
C GLY A 29 -20.83 -3.97 25.23
N PRO A 30 -21.01 -2.67 25.02
CA PRO A 30 -21.69 -2.15 23.85
C PRO A 30 -21.04 -2.62 22.55
N LYS A 31 -21.87 -2.98 21.56
CA LYS A 31 -21.41 -3.32 20.20
C LYS A 31 -20.84 -2.09 19.53
N VAL A 32 -19.71 -2.25 18.86
CA VAL A 32 -19.07 -1.21 18.05
C VAL A 32 -19.08 -1.66 16.59
N THR A 33 -19.76 -0.91 15.75
CA THR A 33 -19.73 -1.08 14.29
C THR A 33 -18.77 -0.06 13.71
N VAL A 34 -17.73 -0.53 13.03
CA VAL A 34 -16.73 0.30 12.33
C VAL A 34 -17.15 0.43 10.89
N SER A 35 -17.50 1.63 10.44
CA SER A 35 -17.71 1.91 9.02
C SER A 35 -16.35 1.99 8.32
N ALA A 36 -16.11 1.06 7.38
CA ALA A 36 -14.80 0.92 6.76
C ALA A 36 -14.88 0.88 5.24
N VAL A 37 -14.01 1.63 4.56
CA VAL A 37 -13.82 1.56 3.11
C VAL A 37 -12.36 1.31 2.79
N THR A 38 -12.08 0.14 2.19
CA THR A 38 -10.71 -0.26 1.87
C THR A 38 -10.61 -0.74 0.43
N GLN A 39 -9.39 -0.75 -0.09
CA GLN A 39 -9.01 -1.32 -1.39
C GLN A 39 -9.71 -0.72 -2.63
N VAL A 40 -8.89 -0.52 -3.63
CA VAL A 40 -9.23 0.12 -4.92
C VAL A 40 -10.19 -0.70 -5.79
N ALA A 41 -10.32 -1.99 -5.51
CA ALA A 41 -11.28 -2.88 -6.17
C ALA A 41 -11.56 -4.11 -5.28
N PRO A 42 -12.77 -4.70 -5.34
CA PRO A 42 -13.14 -5.87 -4.55
C PRO A 42 -12.45 -7.17 -5.01
N THR A 43 -11.77 -7.14 -6.16
CA THR A 43 -11.09 -8.30 -6.76
C THR A 43 -9.61 -8.40 -6.38
N VAL A 44 -9.02 -7.37 -5.78
CA VAL A 44 -7.60 -7.43 -5.39
C VAL A 44 -7.38 -8.39 -4.23
N PRO A 45 -6.26 -9.15 -4.22
CA PRO A 45 -5.96 -10.10 -3.14
C PRO A 45 -5.89 -9.47 -1.75
N GLN A 46 -5.47 -8.22 -1.63
CA GLN A 46 -5.47 -7.46 -0.39
C GLN A 46 -6.86 -7.42 0.25
N TYR A 47 -7.91 -7.26 -0.56
CA TYR A 47 -9.29 -7.27 -0.09
C TYR A 47 -9.78 -8.68 0.20
N THR A 48 -9.67 -9.59 -0.78
CA THR A 48 -10.30 -10.92 -0.72
C THR A 48 -9.60 -11.88 0.23
N ARG A 49 -8.29 -11.75 0.42
CA ARG A 49 -7.48 -12.67 1.24
C ARG A 49 -7.08 -12.12 2.61
N VAL A 50 -7.17 -10.80 2.81
CA VAL A 50 -6.78 -10.19 4.09
C VAL A 50 -7.92 -9.38 4.70
N ASP A 51 -8.39 -8.30 4.04
CA ASP A 51 -9.36 -7.40 4.66
C ASP A 51 -10.69 -8.11 4.99
N VAL A 52 -11.22 -8.86 4.03
CA VAL A 52 -12.46 -9.62 4.23
C VAL A 52 -12.31 -10.68 5.31
N PRO A 53 -11.34 -11.62 5.25
CA PRO A 53 -11.21 -12.65 6.28
C PRO A 53 -10.86 -12.13 7.67
N LEU A 54 -10.03 -11.09 7.78
CA LEU A 54 -9.56 -10.61 9.08
C LEU A 54 -10.44 -9.50 9.65
N LEU A 55 -10.89 -8.52 8.85
CA LEU A 55 -11.71 -7.41 9.35
C LEU A 55 -13.19 -7.78 9.37
N ARG A 56 -13.79 -8.10 8.19
CA ARG A 56 -15.21 -8.33 8.11
C ARG A 56 -15.63 -9.58 8.88
N ASP A 57 -14.96 -10.70 8.65
CA ASP A 57 -15.39 -12.01 9.17
C ASP A 57 -14.66 -12.37 10.47
N GLY A 58 -13.38 -12.02 10.60
CA GLY A 58 -12.51 -12.38 11.71
C GLY A 58 -12.73 -11.55 12.96
N ALA A 59 -12.88 -10.23 12.83
CA ALA A 59 -13.05 -9.35 13.99
C ALA A 59 -14.31 -9.67 14.80
N VAL A 60 -15.41 -9.98 14.14
CA VAL A 60 -16.66 -10.41 14.83
C VAL A 60 -16.42 -11.64 15.69
N LYS A 61 -15.75 -12.67 15.12
CA LYS A 61 -15.44 -13.91 15.84
C LYS A 61 -14.46 -13.68 17.00
N ALA A 62 -13.38 -12.96 16.73
CA ALA A 62 -12.32 -12.70 17.70
C ALA A 62 -12.78 -11.80 18.85
N SER A 63 -13.73 -10.90 18.62
CA SER A 63 -14.30 -10.01 19.65
C SER A 63 -15.48 -10.60 20.42
N GLY A 64 -15.93 -11.83 20.10
CA GLY A 64 -17.17 -12.37 20.62
C GLY A 64 -18.42 -11.58 20.18
N GLY A 65 -18.41 -11.01 18.99
CA GLY A 65 -19.50 -10.23 18.42
C GLY A 65 -19.53 -8.75 18.84
N ARG A 66 -18.57 -8.29 19.64
CA ARG A 66 -18.55 -6.92 20.15
C ARG A 66 -18.05 -5.89 19.12
N VAL A 67 -17.17 -6.30 18.21
CA VAL A 67 -16.64 -5.44 17.14
C VAL A 67 -16.99 -6.02 15.78
N GLU A 68 -17.61 -5.20 14.93
CA GLU A 68 -18.01 -5.56 13.59
C GLU A 68 -17.52 -4.48 12.59
N PHE A 69 -16.93 -4.90 11.48
CA PHE A 69 -16.55 -4.01 10.39
C PHE A 69 -17.58 -4.08 9.26
N ASN A 70 -18.32 -2.98 9.06
CA ASN A 70 -19.10 -2.77 7.85
C ASN A 70 -18.12 -2.38 6.72
N LEU A 71 -17.48 -3.40 6.16
CA LEU A 71 -16.39 -3.26 5.20
C LEU A 71 -16.92 -3.18 3.78
N LYS A 72 -16.48 -2.16 3.05
CA LYS A 72 -16.74 -1.94 1.62
C LYS A 72 -15.47 -1.62 0.86
N SER A 73 -15.47 -1.90 -0.44
CA SER A 73 -14.44 -1.46 -1.38
C SER A 73 -14.74 -0.06 -1.93
N TRP A 74 -13.76 0.59 -2.55
CA TRP A 74 -13.93 1.92 -3.15
C TRP A 74 -15.09 2.00 -4.15
N PRO A 75 -15.24 1.07 -5.12
CA PRO A 75 -16.38 1.12 -6.05
C PRO A 75 -17.75 1.05 -5.36
N GLU A 76 -17.87 0.30 -4.25
CA GLU A 76 -19.13 0.19 -3.50
C GLU A 76 -19.50 1.49 -2.78
N MET A 77 -18.56 2.39 -2.58
CA MET A 77 -18.74 3.69 -1.94
C MET A 77 -18.54 4.86 -2.92
N ASN A 78 -18.33 4.57 -4.22
CA ASN A 78 -18.00 5.55 -5.25
C ASN A 78 -16.79 6.44 -4.89
N VAL A 79 -15.75 5.83 -4.27
CA VAL A 79 -14.50 6.49 -3.90
C VAL A 79 -13.52 6.43 -5.07
N GLN A 80 -12.85 7.56 -5.35
CA GLN A 80 -11.84 7.66 -6.42
C GLN A 80 -10.39 7.67 -5.88
N GLY A 81 -10.23 7.96 -4.59
CA GLY A 81 -8.98 7.90 -3.85
C GLY A 81 -8.51 9.21 -3.22
N PRO A 82 -8.32 10.32 -3.95
CA PRO A 82 -7.79 11.55 -3.36
C PRO A 82 -8.59 12.11 -2.19
N GLU A 83 -9.90 11.83 -2.14
CA GLU A 83 -10.81 12.27 -1.08
C GLU A 83 -10.77 11.43 0.21
N VAL A 84 -10.03 10.31 0.25
CA VAL A 84 -10.04 9.37 1.39
C VAL A 84 -9.73 10.05 2.72
N ILE A 85 -8.71 10.92 2.77
CA ILE A 85 -8.37 11.68 4.00
C ILE A 85 -9.56 12.54 4.45
N ARG A 86 -10.27 13.17 3.53
CA ARG A 86 -11.44 14.03 3.84
C ARG A 86 -12.62 13.20 4.34
N LEU A 87 -12.88 12.03 3.75
CA LEU A 87 -13.93 11.11 4.20
C LEU A 87 -13.72 10.66 5.64
N VAL A 88 -12.47 10.27 5.98
CA VAL A 88 -12.08 9.88 7.34
C VAL A 88 -12.17 11.09 8.27
N ARG A 89 -11.59 12.24 7.90
CA ARG A 89 -11.59 13.47 8.70
C ARG A 89 -13.00 13.92 9.05
N SER A 90 -13.93 13.86 8.10
CA SER A 90 -15.32 14.28 8.30
C SER A 90 -16.15 13.30 9.13
N GLY A 91 -15.64 12.09 9.41
CA GLY A 91 -16.37 11.02 10.09
C GLY A 91 -17.45 10.36 9.22
N GLN A 92 -17.41 10.53 7.89
CA GLN A 92 -18.29 9.79 6.98
C GLN A 92 -17.98 8.29 7.01
N VAL A 93 -16.72 7.95 7.28
CA VAL A 93 -16.25 6.61 7.61
C VAL A 93 -15.31 6.68 8.81
N ASP A 94 -15.31 5.62 9.63
CA ASP A 94 -14.43 5.53 10.79
C ASP A 94 -13.01 5.11 10.39
N LEU A 95 -12.92 4.24 9.38
CA LEU A 95 -11.68 3.72 8.82
C LEU A 95 -11.71 3.75 7.30
N ALA A 96 -10.62 4.18 6.69
CA ALA A 96 -10.42 4.02 5.24
C ALA A 96 -8.98 3.65 4.91
N ALA A 97 -8.78 3.00 3.76
CA ALA A 97 -7.46 2.69 3.24
C ALA A 97 -7.22 3.30 1.86
N ALA A 98 -5.99 3.78 1.64
CA ALA A 98 -5.56 4.32 0.36
C ALA A 98 -4.06 4.15 0.12
N PRO A 99 -3.60 4.08 -1.14
CA PRO A 99 -2.20 4.28 -1.48
C PRO A 99 -1.73 5.66 -0.99
N LEU A 100 -0.59 5.71 -0.30
CA LEU A 100 -0.09 6.94 0.34
C LEU A 100 0.16 8.05 -0.68
N THR A 101 0.68 7.70 -1.86
CA THR A 101 0.88 8.67 -2.95
C THR A 101 -0.42 9.28 -3.48
N THR A 102 -1.54 8.53 -3.46
CA THR A 102 -2.85 9.02 -3.93
C THR A 102 -3.41 10.13 -3.02
N VAL A 103 -3.12 10.05 -1.72
CA VAL A 103 -3.58 11.01 -0.71
C VAL A 103 -2.51 12.03 -0.30
N SER A 104 -1.35 12.00 -0.93
CA SER A 104 -0.21 12.87 -0.60
C SER A 104 -0.45 14.35 -0.95
N GLY A 105 -1.46 14.66 -1.73
CA GLY A 105 -1.88 16.05 -1.98
C GLY A 105 -2.27 16.79 -0.70
N ASP A 106 -2.92 16.12 0.24
CA ASP A 106 -3.30 16.67 1.54
C ASP A 106 -2.14 16.59 2.57
N VAL A 107 -1.26 15.57 2.47
CA VAL A 107 -0.17 15.31 3.40
C VAL A 107 1.08 14.85 2.64
N PRO A 108 1.90 15.78 2.09
CA PRO A 108 2.99 15.46 1.17
C PRO A 108 4.08 14.52 1.72
N ILE A 109 4.27 14.45 3.05
CA ILE A 109 5.22 13.53 3.68
C ILE A 109 4.90 12.04 3.37
N LEU A 110 3.62 11.71 3.13
CA LEU A 110 3.19 10.35 2.83
C LEU A 110 3.78 9.81 1.53
N ASP A 111 3.98 10.67 0.52
CA ASP A 111 4.63 10.27 -0.75
C ASP A 111 6.09 9.86 -0.53
N GLY A 112 6.76 10.46 0.48
CA GLY A 112 8.14 10.17 0.83
C GLY A 112 8.42 8.73 1.26
N ILE A 113 7.40 7.98 1.67
CA ILE A 113 7.52 6.60 2.12
C ILE A 113 7.87 5.67 0.95
N ASP A 114 7.33 5.94 -0.24
CA ASP A 114 7.50 5.06 -1.40
C ASP A 114 7.67 5.85 -2.70
N LEU A 115 8.58 6.85 -2.69
CA LEU A 115 8.94 7.60 -3.89
C LEU A 115 9.37 6.64 -5.02
N SER A 116 8.98 6.96 -6.24
CA SER A 116 9.32 6.14 -7.40
C SER A 116 10.84 5.99 -7.57
N GLY A 117 11.33 4.76 -7.51
CA GLY A 117 12.74 4.40 -7.54
C GLY A 117 13.44 4.32 -6.18
N LEU A 118 12.74 4.63 -5.07
CA LEU A 118 13.31 4.64 -3.73
C LEU A 118 13.56 3.22 -3.19
N ASN A 119 12.56 2.38 -3.27
CA ASN A 119 12.56 1.07 -2.63
C ASN A 119 12.65 -0.04 -3.69
N PRO A 120 13.85 -0.54 -4.05
CA PRO A 120 13.99 -1.64 -5.00
C PRO A 120 13.42 -2.96 -4.46
N GLU A 121 13.42 -3.15 -3.14
CA GLU A 121 12.97 -4.36 -2.45
C GLU A 121 11.84 -4.07 -1.47
N LEU A 122 10.93 -5.04 -1.33
CA LEU A 122 9.76 -4.92 -0.47
C LEU A 122 10.12 -4.71 1.00
N ASP A 123 11.14 -5.42 1.50
CA ASP A 123 11.63 -5.30 2.88
C ASP A 123 12.15 -3.88 3.19
N GLN A 124 12.80 -3.24 2.22
CA GLN A 124 13.21 -1.85 2.35
C GLN A 124 12.01 -0.91 2.43
N ALA A 125 10.99 -1.12 1.58
CA ALA A 125 9.76 -0.34 1.63
C ALA A 125 9.07 -0.45 3.00
N HIS A 126 9.05 -1.65 3.59
CA HIS A 126 8.50 -1.87 4.93
C HIS A 126 9.27 -1.08 6.00
N LYS A 127 10.59 -1.17 6.00
CA LYS A 127 11.45 -0.43 6.95
C LYS A 127 11.26 1.08 6.84
N VAL A 128 11.16 1.61 5.61
CA VAL A 128 10.91 3.04 5.39
C VAL A 128 9.52 3.42 5.91
N ALA A 129 8.50 2.60 5.64
CA ALA A 129 7.15 2.85 6.11
C ALA A 129 7.08 2.92 7.65
N ASP A 130 7.70 1.96 8.34
CA ASP A 130 7.73 1.92 9.80
C ASP A 130 8.48 3.12 10.40
N ALA A 131 9.61 3.53 9.78
CA ALA A 131 10.41 4.65 10.25
C ALA A 131 9.71 6.01 10.06
N VAL A 132 8.94 6.19 8.99
CA VAL A 132 8.26 7.46 8.67
C VAL A 132 6.88 7.57 9.32
N LEU A 133 6.22 6.46 9.62
CA LEU A 133 4.86 6.43 10.18
C LEU A 133 4.67 7.34 11.41
N PRO A 134 5.54 7.36 12.43
CA PRO A 134 5.38 8.26 13.58
C PRO A 134 5.46 9.75 13.20
N ILE A 135 6.25 10.08 12.17
CA ILE A 135 6.43 11.44 11.68
C ILE A 135 5.20 11.87 10.88
N ALA A 136 4.72 11.00 9.99
CA ALA A 136 3.52 11.23 9.20
C ALA A 136 2.28 11.44 10.10
N ASN A 137 2.19 10.69 11.20
CA ASN A 137 1.09 10.82 12.15
C ASN A 137 1.03 12.22 12.81
N LYS A 138 2.17 12.87 13.05
CA LYS A 138 2.17 14.26 13.58
C LYS A 138 1.49 15.26 12.64
N GLU A 139 1.61 15.05 11.33
CA GLU A 139 0.92 15.89 10.34
C GLU A 139 -0.55 15.49 10.19
N LEU A 140 -0.84 14.18 10.16
CA LEU A 140 -2.20 13.65 10.05
C LEU A 140 -3.08 14.01 11.24
N GLU A 141 -2.53 13.98 12.46
CA GLU A 141 -3.25 14.35 13.69
C GLU A 141 -3.76 15.79 13.67
N ARG A 142 -3.02 16.71 13.04
CA ARG A 142 -3.49 18.09 12.80
C ARG A 142 -4.72 18.17 11.91
N LEU A 143 -4.90 17.16 11.06
CA LEU A 143 -6.07 17.01 10.20
C LEU A 143 -7.20 16.20 10.86
N GLY A 144 -7.03 15.73 12.09
CA GLY A 144 -8.00 14.87 12.77
C GLY A 144 -8.02 13.43 12.24
N VAL A 145 -6.90 12.95 11.69
CA VAL A 145 -6.75 11.61 11.13
C VAL A 145 -5.53 10.93 11.76
N LYS A 146 -5.55 9.62 11.89
CA LYS A 146 -4.42 8.82 12.33
C LYS A 146 -4.19 7.65 11.36
N LEU A 147 -2.94 7.41 10.96
CA LEU A 147 -2.50 6.25 10.21
C LEU A 147 -2.14 5.14 11.20
N ILE A 148 -2.86 4.03 11.18
CA ILE A 148 -2.73 2.95 12.19
C ILE A 148 -2.04 1.70 11.68
N ALA A 149 -1.95 1.50 10.37
CA ALA A 149 -1.25 0.38 9.75
C ALA A 149 -0.85 0.73 8.32
N THR A 150 0.21 0.10 7.81
CA THR A 150 0.66 0.23 6.42
C THR A 150 0.65 -1.13 5.72
N TYR A 151 0.57 -1.12 4.39
CA TYR A 151 0.64 -2.33 3.60
C TYR A 151 1.09 -2.04 2.16
N PRO A 152 1.72 -3.01 1.45
CA PRO A 152 2.11 -2.85 0.07
C PRO A 152 1.02 -3.33 -0.88
N PHE A 153 0.98 -2.75 -2.06
CA PHE A 153 0.49 -3.43 -3.25
C PHE A 153 1.62 -4.23 -3.92
N PRO A 154 1.34 -5.06 -4.94
CA PRO A 154 2.38 -5.67 -5.76
C PRO A 154 3.31 -4.63 -6.38
N ALA A 155 4.53 -5.05 -6.73
CA ALA A 155 5.49 -4.20 -7.44
C ALA A 155 4.82 -3.45 -8.61
N GLN A 156 4.96 -2.14 -8.61
CA GLN A 156 4.37 -1.25 -9.62
C GLN A 156 5.21 -1.30 -10.89
N VAL A 157 4.61 -1.77 -11.97
CA VAL A 157 5.24 -2.04 -13.26
C VAL A 157 4.45 -1.41 -14.39
N PHE A 158 4.94 -1.51 -15.61
CA PHE A 158 4.29 -0.90 -16.78
C PHE A 158 3.47 -1.93 -17.55
N PHE A 159 2.21 -1.61 -17.78
CA PHE A 159 1.30 -2.27 -18.70
C PHE A 159 1.18 -1.39 -19.95
N CYS A 160 1.73 -1.82 -21.09
CA CYS A 160 1.78 -1.03 -22.31
C CYS A 160 0.98 -1.68 -23.45
N LYS A 161 0.31 -0.86 -24.26
CA LYS A 161 -0.44 -1.31 -25.44
C LYS A 161 0.50 -1.80 -26.53
N LYS A 162 1.57 -1.04 -26.79
CA LYS A 162 2.57 -1.33 -27.82
C LYS A 162 3.80 -1.99 -27.19
N PRO A 163 4.57 -2.72 -27.98
CA PRO A 163 5.86 -3.24 -27.55
C PRO A 163 6.78 -2.09 -27.12
N ILE A 164 7.44 -2.28 -25.97
CA ILE A 164 8.57 -1.49 -25.51
C ILE A 164 9.67 -2.45 -25.09
N ALA A 165 10.93 -2.09 -25.24
CA ALA A 165 12.09 -2.89 -24.87
C ALA A 165 12.78 -2.40 -23.59
N GLY A 166 12.45 -1.20 -23.10
CA GLY A 166 13.02 -0.62 -21.90
C GLY A 166 12.60 0.84 -21.68
N LEU A 167 13.24 1.51 -20.70
CA LEU A 167 12.89 2.88 -20.29
C LEU A 167 13.02 3.91 -21.43
N SER A 168 13.90 3.69 -22.39
CA SER A 168 14.10 4.62 -23.53
C SER A 168 12.86 4.77 -24.40
N ASP A 169 12.07 3.72 -24.50
CA ASP A 169 10.89 3.68 -25.37
C ASP A 169 9.69 4.39 -24.75
N LEU A 170 9.77 4.77 -23.47
CA LEU A 170 8.74 5.58 -22.82
C LEU A 170 8.71 7.02 -23.31
N LYS A 171 9.79 7.51 -23.94
CA LYS A 171 9.87 8.90 -24.44
C LYS A 171 8.71 9.22 -25.38
N GLY A 172 7.96 10.27 -25.04
CA GLY A 172 6.81 10.75 -25.80
C GLY A 172 5.51 9.96 -25.59
N LEU A 173 5.56 8.80 -24.90
CA LEU A 173 4.35 8.04 -24.59
C LEU A 173 3.52 8.70 -23.49
N LYS A 174 2.21 8.60 -23.59
CA LYS A 174 1.26 8.98 -22.54
C LYS A 174 1.18 7.83 -21.54
N VAL A 175 1.60 8.08 -20.32
CA VAL A 175 1.64 7.05 -19.26
C VAL A 175 0.73 7.44 -18.10
N ARG A 176 -0.23 6.58 -17.78
CA ARG A 176 -1.07 6.76 -16.60
C ARG A 176 -0.25 6.58 -15.33
N THR A 177 -0.43 7.52 -14.41
CA THR A 177 0.18 7.53 -13.08
C THR A 177 -0.89 7.63 -11.99
N ASN A 178 -0.55 7.24 -10.75
CA ASN A 178 -1.46 7.29 -9.62
C ASN A 178 -1.13 8.39 -8.60
N GLY A 179 -0.05 9.14 -8.83
CA GLY A 179 0.38 10.20 -7.92
C GLY A 179 1.59 10.99 -8.42
N PRO A 180 2.00 12.02 -7.64
CA PRO A 180 3.03 12.96 -8.07
C PRO A 180 4.39 12.34 -8.33
N ALA A 181 4.87 11.44 -7.45
CA ALA A 181 6.19 10.81 -7.62
C ALA A 181 6.30 9.97 -8.90
N GLN A 182 5.24 9.27 -9.31
CA GLN A 182 5.21 8.59 -10.60
C GLN A 182 5.18 9.58 -11.77
N GLY A 183 4.49 10.72 -11.60
CA GLY A 183 4.49 11.80 -12.60
C GLY A 183 5.90 12.37 -12.82
N ASP A 184 6.61 12.67 -11.75
CA ASP A 184 7.99 13.14 -11.79
C ASP A 184 8.92 12.13 -12.49
N LEU A 185 8.75 10.83 -12.17
CA LEU A 185 9.52 9.76 -12.80
C LEU A 185 9.25 9.70 -14.31
N MET A 186 8.00 9.81 -14.74
CA MET A 186 7.67 9.81 -16.18
C MET A 186 8.26 11.01 -16.89
N ASN A 187 8.22 12.20 -16.29
CA ASN A 187 8.87 13.40 -16.82
C ASN A 187 10.39 13.18 -16.98
N ALA A 188 11.04 12.53 -16.00
CA ALA A 188 12.47 12.21 -16.05
C ALA A 188 12.83 11.31 -17.25
N PHE A 189 11.91 10.46 -17.69
CA PHE A 189 12.10 9.60 -18.88
C PHE A 189 11.56 10.20 -20.17
N GLY A 190 11.08 11.45 -20.12
CA GLY A 190 10.53 12.15 -21.30
C GLY A 190 9.16 11.63 -21.74
N ALA A 191 8.48 10.87 -20.90
CA ALA A 191 7.09 10.46 -21.10
C ALA A 191 6.11 11.58 -20.67
N GLN A 192 4.85 11.44 -21.03
CA GLN A 192 3.77 12.37 -20.69
C GLN A 192 2.90 11.75 -19.59
N PRO A 193 3.08 12.12 -18.30
CA PRO A 193 2.26 11.59 -17.22
C PRO A 193 0.82 12.10 -17.31
N THR A 194 -0.13 11.21 -17.04
CA THR A 194 -1.54 11.53 -16.97
C THR A 194 -2.13 10.89 -15.70
N ALA A 195 -2.58 11.72 -14.76
CA ALA A 195 -3.25 11.24 -13.55
C ALA A 195 -4.67 10.77 -13.89
N ILE A 196 -4.95 9.48 -13.68
CA ILE A 196 -6.27 8.87 -13.92
C ILE A 196 -6.58 7.96 -12.75
N ALA A 197 -7.79 8.06 -12.19
CA ALA A 197 -8.29 7.19 -11.13
C ALA A 197 -8.26 5.71 -11.56
N PHE A 198 -7.95 4.79 -10.62
CA PHE A 198 -7.70 3.39 -10.94
C PHE A 198 -8.84 2.72 -11.72
N GLY A 199 -10.10 2.98 -11.33
CA GLY A 199 -11.29 2.41 -11.99
C GLY A 199 -11.50 2.86 -13.43
N GLU A 200 -10.90 3.97 -13.86
CA GLU A 200 -11.05 4.54 -15.21
C GLU A 200 -9.95 4.09 -16.19
N VAL A 201 -8.89 3.44 -15.68
CA VAL A 201 -7.68 3.17 -16.48
C VAL A 201 -7.92 2.13 -17.57
N TYR A 202 -8.74 1.09 -17.32
CA TYR A 202 -9.08 0.12 -18.35
C TYR A 202 -9.64 0.81 -19.61
N THR A 203 -10.63 1.68 -19.42
CA THR A 203 -11.24 2.45 -20.51
C THR A 203 -10.26 3.43 -21.17
N ALA A 204 -9.38 4.06 -20.38
CA ALA A 204 -8.35 4.96 -20.91
C ALA A 204 -7.33 4.22 -21.80
N LEU A 205 -6.90 3.02 -21.39
CA LEU A 205 -6.06 2.14 -22.19
C LEU A 205 -6.81 1.66 -23.45
N GLU A 206 -8.02 1.15 -23.30
CA GLU A 206 -8.84 0.66 -24.41
C GLU A 206 -8.98 1.73 -25.50
N ARG A 207 -9.39 2.94 -25.12
CA ARG A 207 -9.58 4.08 -26.06
C ARG A 207 -8.29 4.71 -26.55
N GLY A 208 -7.13 4.34 -26.02
CA GLY A 208 -5.83 4.93 -26.40
C GLY A 208 -5.63 6.35 -25.87
N THR A 209 -6.35 6.75 -24.84
CA THR A 209 -6.11 8.00 -24.10
C THR A 209 -4.72 7.99 -23.48
N VAL A 210 -4.26 6.80 -23.05
CA VAL A 210 -2.89 6.54 -22.62
C VAL A 210 -2.31 5.33 -23.38
N ASP A 211 -1.00 5.32 -23.56
CA ASP A 211 -0.25 4.25 -24.23
C ASP A 211 0.19 3.16 -23.26
N CYS A 212 0.52 3.56 -22.03
CA CYS A 212 0.90 2.69 -20.92
C CYS A 212 0.22 3.14 -19.62
N ALA A 213 0.19 2.24 -18.65
CA ALA A 213 -0.23 2.56 -17.29
C ALA A 213 0.67 1.86 -16.27
N ILE A 214 0.94 2.54 -15.14
CA ILE A 214 1.69 1.98 -14.01
C ILE A 214 0.69 1.48 -12.98
N THR A 215 0.85 0.20 -12.58
CA THR A 215 0.14 -0.41 -11.44
C THR A 215 0.84 -1.68 -10.98
N GLY A 216 0.37 -2.25 -9.88
CA GLY A 216 0.83 -3.55 -9.38
C GLY A 216 0.54 -4.68 -10.37
N THR A 217 1.47 -5.63 -10.47
CA THR A 217 1.37 -6.77 -11.39
C THR A 217 0.05 -7.52 -11.25
N GLY A 218 -0.36 -7.83 -10.02
CA GLY A 218 -1.62 -8.49 -9.72
C GLY A 218 -2.82 -7.55 -9.75
N SER A 219 -2.64 -6.26 -9.45
CA SER A 219 -3.73 -5.28 -9.50
C SER A 219 -4.26 -5.09 -10.92
N GLY A 220 -3.35 -4.94 -11.90
CA GLY A 220 -3.72 -4.86 -13.31
C GLY A 220 -4.38 -6.13 -13.83
N ASN A 221 -3.92 -7.31 -13.36
CA ASN A 221 -4.55 -8.60 -13.66
C ASN A 221 -5.99 -8.65 -13.13
N GLY A 222 -6.19 -8.30 -11.86
CA GLY A 222 -7.50 -8.38 -11.19
C GLY A 222 -8.58 -7.52 -11.84
N VAL A 223 -8.21 -6.45 -12.56
CA VAL A 223 -9.10 -5.58 -13.33
C VAL A 223 -8.88 -5.70 -14.85
N LYS A 224 -8.27 -6.78 -15.28
CA LYS A 224 -8.17 -7.24 -16.67
C LYS A 224 -7.44 -6.32 -17.65
N TRP A 225 -6.43 -5.55 -17.17
CA TRP A 225 -5.67 -4.68 -18.08
C TRP A 225 -4.96 -5.47 -19.21
N TYR A 226 -4.71 -6.77 -19.00
CA TYR A 226 -4.15 -7.66 -20.02
C TYR A 226 -5.04 -7.79 -21.29
N GLU A 227 -6.34 -7.47 -21.20
CA GLU A 227 -7.22 -7.49 -22.38
C GLU A 227 -6.93 -6.32 -23.35
N VAL A 228 -6.44 -5.19 -22.81
CA VAL A 228 -6.23 -3.92 -23.52
C VAL A 228 -4.77 -3.52 -23.64
N THR A 229 -3.84 -4.36 -23.14
CA THR A 229 -2.39 -4.17 -23.23
C THR A 229 -1.71 -5.43 -23.74
N GLY A 230 -0.49 -5.32 -24.27
CA GLY A 230 0.24 -6.46 -24.84
C GLY A 230 1.63 -6.66 -24.24
N THR A 231 2.19 -5.66 -23.56
CA THR A 231 3.54 -5.71 -22.98
C THR A 231 3.48 -5.44 -21.48
N LEU A 232 4.10 -6.30 -20.69
CA LEU A 232 4.35 -6.17 -19.28
C LEU A 232 5.84 -5.89 -19.07
N TYR A 233 6.22 -4.63 -18.84
CA TYR A 233 7.61 -4.28 -18.53
C TYR A 233 7.82 -4.28 -17.04
N THR A 234 8.58 -5.27 -16.55
CA THR A 234 8.69 -5.63 -15.14
C THR A 234 9.82 -4.88 -14.40
N LEU A 235 10.00 -3.58 -14.70
CA LEU A 235 10.77 -2.69 -13.85
C LEU A 235 9.90 -2.25 -12.67
N ALA A 236 10.23 -2.70 -11.47
CA ALA A 236 9.56 -2.27 -10.24
C ALA A 236 9.92 -0.80 -9.95
N THR A 237 8.95 0.09 -10.03
CA THR A 237 9.15 1.52 -9.75
C THR A 237 8.87 1.89 -8.31
N SER A 238 7.99 1.16 -7.63
CA SER A 238 7.58 1.33 -6.23
C SER A 238 6.72 0.13 -5.80
N TRP A 239 6.27 0.10 -4.55
CA TRP A 239 5.38 -0.94 -4.00
C TRP A 239 3.97 -0.41 -3.73
N SER A 240 3.70 0.85 -4.10
CA SER A 240 2.45 1.53 -3.81
C SER A 240 2.03 1.33 -2.34
N VAL A 241 2.98 1.62 -1.43
CA VAL A 241 2.72 1.52 0.01
C VAL A 241 1.46 2.31 0.34
N SER A 242 0.57 1.67 1.06
CA SER A 242 -0.77 2.13 1.38
C SER A 242 -0.95 2.19 2.89
N GLY A 243 -1.97 2.88 3.35
CA GLY A 243 -2.22 3.02 4.77
C GLY A 243 -3.69 2.86 5.12
N TYR A 244 -3.93 2.41 6.36
CA TYR A 244 -5.25 2.41 7.00
C TYR A 244 -5.34 3.62 7.92
N PHE A 245 -6.26 4.51 7.60
CA PHE A 245 -6.49 5.77 8.29
C PHE A 245 -7.76 5.67 9.12
N VAL A 246 -7.75 6.24 10.33
CA VAL A 246 -8.94 6.33 11.19
C VAL A 246 -9.27 7.78 11.53
N ASN A 247 -10.55 8.06 11.74
CA ASN A 247 -11.00 9.32 12.30
C ASN A 247 -10.47 9.44 13.75
N LEU A 248 -9.65 10.46 14.02
CA LEU A 248 -8.96 10.60 15.31
C LEU A 248 -9.95 10.86 16.46
N ALA A 249 -11.01 11.61 16.23
CA ALA A 249 -12.01 11.91 17.25
C ALA A 249 -12.82 10.65 17.63
N TRP A 250 -13.22 9.85 16.64
CA TRP A 250 -13.85 8.54 16.87
C TRP A 250 -12.89 7.60 17.60
N TRP A 251 -11.64 7.49 17.12
CA TRP A 251 -10.62 6.63 17.69
C TRP A 251 -10.37 6.91 19.17
N ASN A 252 -10.28 8.18 19.54
CA ASN A 252 -10.03 8.61 20.92
C ASN A 252 -11.23 8.40 21.85
N LYS A 253 -12.45 8.30 21.31
CA LYS A 253 -13.68 8.01 22.07
C LYS A 253 -13.92 6.52 22.33
N LEU A 254 -13.20 5.64 21.63
CA LEU A 254 -13.36 4.20 21.83
C LEU A 254 -13.01 3.80 23.27
N ASP A 255 -13.78 2.85 23.77
CA ASP A 255 -13.41 2.11 24.97
C ASP A 255 -11.98 1.58 24.84
N PRO A 256 -11.09 1.74 25.83
CA PRO A 256 -9.70 1.32 25.72
C PRO A 256 -9.51 -0.15 25.34
N GLN A 257 -10.38 -1.06 25.79
CA GLN A 257 -10.29 -2.48 25.44
C GLN A 257 -10.67 -2.71 23.97
N VAL A 258 -11.68 -2.00 23.46
CA VAL A 258 -12.07 -2.05 22.05
C VAL A 258 -10.96 -1.47 21.18
N ARG A 259 -10.38 -0.34 21.57
CA ARG A 259 -9.27 0.27 20.84
C ARG A 259 -8.06 -0.66 20.78
N ASN A 260 -7.65 -1.24 21.90
CA ASN A 260 -6.53 -2.20 21.94
C ASN A 260 -6.83 -3.45 21.09
N PHE A 261 -8.08 -3.92 21.09
CA PHE A 261 -8.50 -5.02 20.21
C PHE A 261 -8.34 -4.64 18.73
N ILE A 262 -8.84 -3.46 18.34
CA ILE A 262 -8.72 -3.01 16.95
C ILE A 262 -7.23 -2.81 16.57
N GLU A 263 -6.39 -2.27 17.44
CA GLU A 263 -4.95 -2.17 17.23
C GLU A 263 -4.30 -3.54 16.97
N ALA A 264 -4.62 -4.52 17.83
CA ALA A 264 -4.11 -5.89 17.67
C ALA A 264 -4.62 -6.55 16.36
N GLN A 265 -5.88 -6.32 16.01
CA GLN A 265 -6.47 -6.80 14.75
C GLN A 265 -5.79 -6.15 13.54
N MET A 266 -5.56 -4.84 13.57
CA MET A 266 -4.89 -4.11 12.49
C MET A 266 -3.41 -4.50 12.36
N LYS A 267 -2.74 -4.87 13.46
CA LYS A 267 -1.39 -5.46 13.39
C LYS A 267 -1.40 -6.79 12.63
N GLN A 268 -2.38 -7.66 12.88
CA GLN A 268 -2.52 -8.92 12.13
C GLN A 268 -2.80 -8.66 10.64
N VAL A 269 -3.64 -7.67 10.34
CA VAL A 269 -3.92 -7.24 8.96
C VAL A 269 -2.62 -6.74 8.30
N GLN A 270 -1.87 -5.87 8.95
CA GLN A 270 -0.60 -5.36 8.45
C GLN A 270 0.38 -6.50 8.13
N ASP A 271 0.60 -7.42 9.08
CA ASP A 271 1.54 -8.54 8.91
C ASP A 271 1.12 -9.46 7.75
N ALA A 272 -0.19 -9.76 7.65
CA ALA A 272 -0.73 -10.56 6.56
C ALA A 272 -0.59 -9.85 5.19
N GLN A 273 -0.82 -8.54 5.13
CA GLN A 273 -0.70 -7.74 3.92
C GLN A 273 0.75 -7.64 3.43
N TRP A 274 1.71 -7.39 4.33
CA TRP A 274 3.13 -7.33 3.96
C TRP A 274 3.64 -8.68 3.46
N LYS A 275 3.22 -9.78 4.10
CA LYS A 275 3.52 -11.14 3.63
C LYS A 275 2.91 -11.41 2.25
N LEU A 276 1.66 -11.04 2.05
CA LEU A 276 0.95 -11.22 0.78
C LEU A 276 1.61 -10.44 -0.36
N GLY A 277 2.15 -9.24 -0.09
CA GLY A 277 2.73 -8.35 -1.10
C GLY A 277 3.82 -9.00 -1.97
N ALA A 278 4.71 -9.81 -1.36
CA ALA A 278 5.74 -10.55 -2.09
C ALA A 278 5.12 -11.63 -2.99
N GLU A 279 4.21 -12.42 -2.44
CA GLU A 279 3.56 -13.55 -3.14
C GLU A 279 2.78 -13.08 -4.36
N VAL A 280 1.97 -12.03 -4.20
CA VAL A 280 1.11 -11.52 -5.28
C VAL A 280 1.87 -10.79 -6.39
N SER A 281 3.08 -10.29 -6.11
CA SER A 281 3.90 -9.60 -7.12
C SER A 281 4.39 -10.56 -8.20
N GLN A 282 4.97 -11.69 -7.81
CA GLN A 282 5.46 -12.68 -8.78
C GLN A 282 4.30 -13.43 -9.43
N ASP A 283 3.31 -13.85 -8.64
CA ASP A 283 2.11 -14.53 -9.17
C ASP A 283 1.38 -13.67 -10.22
N GLY A 284 1.29 -12.35 -9.99
CA GLY A 284 0.72 -11.42 -10.97
C GLY A 284 1.50 -11.38 -12.28
N ILE A 285 2.83 -11.46 -12.27
CA ILE A 285 3.64 -11.58 -13.48
C ILE A 285 3.29 -12.90 -14.19
N ASP A 286 3.40 -14.02 -13.47
CA ASP A 286 3.20 -15.36 -14.02
C ASP A 286 1.81 -15.53 -14.66
N CYS A 287 0.79 -14.99 -14.00
CA CYS A 287 -0.58 -15.05 -14.53
C CYS A 287 -0.76 -14.20 -15.79
N ASN A 288 -0.22 -12.99 -15.83
CA ASN A 288 -0.33 -12.10 -16.99
C ASN A 288 0.40 -12.66 -18.23
N ILE A 289 1.53 -13.35 -18.05
CA ILE A 289 2.31 -13.94 -19.15
C ILE A 289 1.87 -15.36 -19.50
N GLY A 290 0.81 -15.89 -18.87
CA GLY A 290 0.25 -17.20 -19.19
C GLY A 290 1.04 -18.39 -18.63
N ASN A 291 1.88 -18.22 -17.62
CA ASN A 291 2.62 -19.27 -16.96
C ASN A 291 1.71 -20.08 -16.02
N ALA A 292 1.01 -21.07 -16.58
CA ALA A 292 0.03 -21.87 -15.84
C ALA A 292 0.64 -22.66 -14.67
N ALA A 293 1.91 -23.02 -14.74
CA ALA A 293 2.58 -23.78 -13.68
C ALA A 293 2.79 -22.93 -12.40
N ALA A 294 3.00 -21.62 -12.53
CA ALA A 294 3.31 -20.70 -11.45
C ALA A 294 2.12 -19.81 -11.03
N CYS A 295 1.17 -19.54 -11.91
CA CYS A 295 -0.05 -18.76 -11.62
C CYS A 295 -0.97 -19.48 -10.62
N LYS A 296 -1.14 -18.93 -9.41
CA LYS A 296 -1.90 -19.57 -8.32
C LYS A 296 -2.98 -18.68 -7.70
N ILE A 297 -2.79 -17.36 -7.75
CA ILE A 297 -3.60 -16.38 -7.00
C ILE A 297 -4.51 -15.60 -7.96
N HIS A 298 -3.95 -15.10 -9.05
CA HIS A 298 -4.64 -14.25 -10.00
C HIS A 298 -5.27 -15.04 -11.17
N THR A 299 -5.82 -14.33 -12.13
CA THR A 299 -6.41 -14.93 -13.31
C THR A 299 -5.36 -15.31 -14.33
N LEU A 300 -5.25 -16.59 -14.67
CA LEU A 300 -4.36 -17.06 -15.73
C LEU A 300 -4.82 -16.54 -17.09
N VAL A 301 -3.99 -15.73 -17.74
CA VAL A 301 -4.26 -15.24 -19.10
C VAL A 301 -3.90 -16.30 -20.13
N LYS A 302 -4.92 -16.99 -20.68
CA LYS A 302 -4.75 -18.13 -21.59
C LYS A 302 -4.71 -17.73 -23.05
N THR A 303 -5.60 -16.82 -23.45
CA THR A 303 -5.87 -16.57 -24.88
C THR A 303 -4.86 -15.62 -25.52
N LYS A 304 -4.45 -14.58 -24.78
CA LYS A 304 -3.51 -13.57 -25.27
C LYS A 304 -2.56 -13.16 -24.13
N PRO A 305 -1.62 -14.05 -23.75
CA PRO A 305 -0.64 -13.72 -22.73
C PRO A 305 0.17 -12.48 -23.10
N MET A 306 0.52 -11.68 -22.08
CA MET A 306 1.35 -10.49 -22.29
C MET A 306 2.80 -10.88 -22.57
N ASN A 307 3.47 -10.10 -23.41
CA ASN A 307 4.91 -10.21 -23.58
C ASN A 307 5.63 -9.58 -22.41
N GLN A 308 6.41 -10.38 -21.65
CA GLN A 308 7.22 -9.86 -20.56
C GLN A 308 8.51 -9.23 -21.10
N VAL A 309 8.76 -8.00 -20.69
CA VAL A 309 10.07 -7.34 -20.84
C VAL A 309 10.67 -7.20 -19.44
N LYS A 310 11.83 -7.81 -19.23
CA LYS A 310 12.56 -7.72 -17.96
C LYS A 310 13.41 -6.47 -17.92
N ALA A 311 13.45 -5.80 -16.77
CA ALA A 311 14.32 -4.66 -16.55
C ALA A 311 15.80 -5.08 -16.60
N THR A 312 16.60 -4.30 -17.31
CA THR A 312 18.06 -4.44 -17.31
C THR A 312 18.67 -3.73 -16.11
N ASP A 313 19.92 -4.02 -15.78
CA ASP A 313 20.65 -3.28 -14.73
C ASP A 313 20.86 -1.82 -15.12
N ALA A 314 20.98 -1.53 -16.42
CA ALA A 314 21.00 -0.15 -16.93
C ALA A 314 19.66 0.58 -16.66
N ASP A 315 18.52 -0.08 -16.81
CA ASP A 315 17.22 0.50 -16.48
C ASP A 315 17.09 0.77 -14.97
N LYS A 316 17.54 -0.15 -14.13
CA LYS A 316 17.55 0.04 -12.67
C LYS A 316 18.46 1.20 -12.25
N ALA A 317 19.64 1.33 -12.88
CA ALA A 317 20.54 2.44 -12.63
C ALA A 317 19.91 3.78 -13.05
N ARG A 318 19.25 3.84 -14.21
CA ARG A 318 18.51 5.03 -14.67
C ARG A 318 17.33 5.38 -13.77
N LEU A 319 16.62 4.38 -13.25
CA LEU A 319 15.55 4.60 -12.26
C LEU A 319 16.09 5.27 -11.00
N ARG A 320 17.21 4.77 -10.46
CA ARG A 320 17.88 5.36 -9.28
C ARG A 320 18.41 6.78 -9.56
N ASP A 321 18.96 7.02 -10.73
CA ASP A 321 19.40 8.35 -11.15
C ASP A 321 18.22 9.34 -11.24
N ALA A 322 17.10 8.91 -11.83
CA ALA A 322 15.87 9.70 -11.89
C ALA A 322 15.30 10.00 -10.50
N LEU A 323 15.33 9.04 -9.55
CA LEU A 323 14.98 9.29 -8.16
C LEU A 323 15.80 10.46 -7.60
N SER A 324 17.13 10.35 -7.68
CA SER A 324 18.04 11.32 -7.05
C SER A 324 17.97 12.71 -7.67
N LYS A 325 17.83 12.79 -9.00
CA LYS A 325 17.94 14.06 -9.76
C LYS A 325 16.60 14.76 -9.97
N VAL A 326 15.48 14.01 -9.95
CA VAL A 326 14.16 14.56 -10.32
C VAL A 326 13.10 14.28 -9.27
N VAL A 327 12.84 13.02 -8.95
CA VAL A 327 11.71 12.63 -8.08
C VAL A 327 11.88 13.19 -6.67
N LEU A 328 13.04 12.97 -6.07
CA LEU A 328 13.34 13.40 -4.70
C LEU A 328 13.39 14.94 -4.56
N PRO A 329 14.10 15.70 -5.41
CA PRO A 329 14.03 17.15 -5.38
C PRO A 329 12.63 17.73 -5.58
N ASN A 330 11.84 17.18 -6.50
CA ASN A 330 10.47 17.62 -6.72
C ASN A 330 9.56 17.30 -5.54
N TRP A 331 9.74 16.14 -4.90
CA TRP A 331 9.01 15.83 -3.68
C TRP A 331 9.37 16.80 -2.54
N VAL A 332 10.65 17.07 -2.30
CA VAL A 332 11.08 18.05 -1.29
C VAL A 332 10.51 19.44 -1.58
N LYS A 333 10.47 19.84 -2.86
CA LYS A 333 9.85 21.12 -3.25
C LYS A 333 8.35 21.19 -2.90
N ARG A 334 7.61 20.07 -3.06
CA ARG A 334 6.19 20.01 -2.70
C ARG A 334 5.97 19.92 -1.19
N CYS A 335 6.81 19.19 -0.51
CA CYS A 335 6.68 18.87 0.92
C CYS A 335 7.27 19.94 1.83
N GLY A 336 8.25 20.72 1.32
CA GLY A 336 8.98 21.74 2.06
C GLY A 336 10.36 21.26 2.55
N ALA A 337 11.24 22.21 2.90
CA ALA A 337 12.64 21.95 3.27
C ALA A 337 12.78 20.93 4.42
N ARG A 338 11.89 20.96 5.40
CA ARG A 338 11.86 20.00 6.51
C ARG A 338 11.74 18.55 6.05
N CYS A 339 11.07 18.29 4.92
CA CYS A 339 10.97 16.94 4.38
C CYS A 339 12.32 16.45 3.83
N GLY A 340 13.16 17.34 3.31
CA GLY A 340 14.53 17.02 2.93
C GLY A 340 15.40 16.63 4.14
N GLU A 341 15.24 17.31 5.27
CA GLU A 341 15.90 16.98 6.54
C GLU A 341 15.41 15.59 7.03
N ILE A 342 14.08 15.38 7.13
CA ILE A 342 13.50 14.10 7.52
C ILE A 342 13.98 12.98 6.60
N TYR A 343 14.03 13.23 5.28
CA TYR A 343 14.54 12.25 4.33
C TYR A 343 15.97 11.84 4.66
N ASN A 344 16.85 12.79 4.87
CA ASN A 344 18.26 12.51 5.16
C ASN A 344 18.47 11.85 6.52
N ASP A 345 17.67 12.21 7.54
CA ASP A 345 17.81 11.66 8.88
C ASP A 345 17.19 10.28 9.04
N VAL A 346 16.08 9.99 8.32
CA VAL A 346 15.25 8.81 8.55
C VAL A 346 15.27 7.85 7.36
N ILE A 347 15.11 8.36 6.12
CA ILE A 347 14.95 7.52 4.93
C ILE A 347 16.31 7.17 4.31
N ALA A 348 17.21 8.14 4.19
CA ALA A 348 18.50 7.94 3.55
C ALA A 348 19.37 6.85 4.21
N PRO A 349 19.38 6.67 5.55
CA PRO A 349 20.09 5.56 6.18
C PRO A 349 19.58 4.18 5.76
N ILE A 350 18.29 4.07 5.41
CA ILE A 350 17.65 2.82 4.99
C ILE A 350 17.84 2.61 3.49
N SER A 351 17.63 3.66 2.69
CA SER A 351 17.64 3.57 1.22
C SER A 351 19.04 3.64 0.59
N GLY A 352 20.01 4.19 1.31
CA GLY A 352 21.35 4.46 0.79
C GLY A 352 21.40 5.62 -0.22
N VAL A 353 20.32 6.37 -0.40
CA VAL A 353 20.24 7.54 -1.30
C VAL A 353 20.09 8.79 -0.43
N LYS A 354 20.97 9.78 -0.61
CA LYS A 354 20.91 11.05 0.11
C LYS A 354 20.28 12.15 -0.75
N TYR A 355 19.55 13.05 -0.12
CA TYR A 355 19.15 14.31 -0.70
C TYR A 355 20.26 15.34 -0.51
N SER A 356 20.82 15.86 -1.60
CA SER A 356 21.95 16.78 -1.59
C SER A 356 21.58 18.27 -1.59
N GLY A 357 20.26 18.57 -1.55
CA GLY A 357 19.79 19.93 -1.79
C GLY A 357 19.79 20.24 -3.30
N GLY A 358 18.77 20.93 -3.79
CA GLY A 358 18.72 21.48 -5.13
C GLY A 358 19.07 22.95 -5.11
#